data_899e9215735274564b649e14585a32f6
#
_entry.id   899e9215735274564b649e14585a32f6
#
_cell.length_a   1.000
_cell.length_b   1.000
_cell.length_c   1.000
_cell.angle_alpha   90.00
_cell.angle_beta   90.00
_cell.angle_gamma   90.00
#
_symmetry.space_group_name_H-M   'P 1'
#
loop_
_entity.id
_entity.type
_entity.pdbx_description
1 polymer ?
#
loop_
_entity_poly.entity_id
_entity_poly.type
_entity_poly.pdbx_seq_one_letter_code
_entity_poly.pdbx_strand_id
1 'polypeptide(L)'
;ALAFPEVSLKGSYDKAGNFINDYWAIGLSISLPIFNRNQGNIKAAKLAILQSGQQEAYEQQQAENELYTCYARLDQAIRLYRSTDLSLAGDFSKILEGVNQSFRQRDISLLEFIDYYESYKTTSLRLNDLKREVLQAFEEVNIAAGENLFTY
;
A
#
# COMPACT_ATOMS: atom_id res chain seq x y z
N ALA A 1 30.96 -16.51 11.57
CA ALA A 1 31.48 -17.76 12.10
C ALA A 1 31.53 -18.80 10.97
N LEU A 2 32.73 -19.29 10.69
CA LEU A 2 32.96 -20.16 9.54
C LEU A 2 32.58 -21.61 9.90
N ALA A 3 31.80 -22.25 9.05
CA ALA A 3 31.48 -23.68 9.16
C ALA A 3 32.63 -24.55 8.60
N PHE A 4 33.64 -23.92 7.97
CA PHE A 4 34.77 -24.56 7.32
C PHE A 4 36.07 -24.36 8.14
N PRO A 5 37.03 -25.30 8.09
CA PRO A 5 38.31 -25.14 8.73
C PRO A 5 39.09 -23.97 8.10
N GLU A 6 39.71 -23.17 8.95
CA GLU A 6 40.61 -22.11 8.54
C GLU A 6 42.03 -22.65 8.50
N VAL A 7 42.68 -22.55 7.35
CA VAL A 7 44.08 -22.96 7.18
C VAL A 7 44.93 -21.70 7.13
N SER A 8 45.85 -21.57 8.08
CA SER A 8 46.80 -20.45 8.11
C SER A 8 48.23 -20.94 8.06
N LEU A 9 49.06 -20.30 7.23
CA LEU A 9 50.49 -20.51 7.15
C LEU A 9 51.20 -19.43 7.99
N LYS A 10 52.05 -19.83 8.90
CA LYS A 10 52.85 -18.92 9.74
C LYS A 10 54.32 -19.11 9.44
N GLY A 11 55.01 -18.03 9.18
CA GLY A 11 56.48 -18.01 9.10
C GLY A 11 57.04 -17.20 10.27
N SER A 12 58.06 -17.70 10.93
CA SER A 12 58.79 -16.95 11.94
C SER A 12 60.31 -17.01 11.67
N TYR A 13 60.95 -15.88 11.87
CA TYR A 13 62.39 -15.73 11.78
C TYR A 13 62.91 -15.07 13.06
N ASP A 14 63.88 -15.71 13.71
CA ASP A 14 64.52 -15.20 14.91
C ASP A 14 66.02 -15.13 14.67
N LYS A 15 66.57 -13.92 14.69
CA LYS A 15 67.98 -13.64 14.41
C LYS A 15 68.88 -13.94 15.59
N ALA A 16 68.36 -13.86 16.81
CA ALA A 16 69.16 -13.98 18.05
C ALA A 16 68.46 -14.92 19.06
N GLY A 17 68.21 -16.16 18.66
CA GLY A 17 67.63 -17.19 19.55
C GLY A 17 68.65 -17.65 20.62
N ASN A 18 68.14 -18.09 21.76
CA ASN A 18 68.97 -18.51 22.93
C ASN A 18 69.91 -19.70 22.64
N PHE A 19 69.60 -20.47 21.59
CA PHE A 19 70.34 -21.70 21.27
C PHE A 19 70.89 -21.76 19.82
N ILE A 20 70.20 -21.10 18.87
CA ILE A 20 70.55 -21.12 17.45
C ILE A 20 70.31 -19.69 16.89
N ASN A 21 71.42 -19.13 16.28
CA ASN A 21 71.31 -17.87 15.55
C ASN A 21 70.66 -18.12 14.17
N ASP A 22 69.91 -17.15 13.63
CA ASP A 22 69.29 -17.21 12.33
C ASP A 22 68.30 -18.40 12.17
N TYR A 23 67.46 -18.61 13.20
CA TYR A 23 66.42 -19.64 13.17
C TYR A 23 65.19 -19.16 12.34
N TRP A 24 64.79 -20.00 11.41
CA TRP A 24 63.57 -19.80 10.70
C TRP A 24 62.62 -21.02 10.83
N ALA A 25 61.34 -20.78 10.94
CA ALA A 25 60.36 -21.82 11.02
C ALA A 25 59.13 -21.50 10.17
N ILE A 26 58.58 -22.52 9.54
CA ILE A 26 57.30 -22.46 8.82
C ILE A 26 56.35 -23.37 9.57
N GLY A 27 55.21 -22.84 9.94
CA GLY A 27 54.14 -23.57 10.63
C GLY A 27 52.84 -23.52 9.85
N LEU A 28 52.15 -24.64 9.75
CA LEU A 28 50.79 -24.74 9.24
C LEU A 28 49.84 -24.88 10.44
N SER A 29 48.87 -24.00 10.54
CA SER A 29 47.83 -24.06 11.57
C SER A 29 46.47 -24.29 10.93
N ILE A 30 45.80 -25.37 11.34
CA ILE A 30 44.43 -25.71 10.87
C ILE A 30 43.51 -25.62 12.06
N SER A 31 42.58 -24.66 12.03
CA SER A 31 41.56 -24.50 13.04
C SER A 31 40.34 -25.36 12.67
N LEU A 32 40.13 -26.47 13.38
CA LEU A 32 39.01 -27.38 13.14
C LEU A 32 37.86 -27.05 14.11
N PRO A 33 36.68 -26.61 13.61
CA PRO A 33 35.50 -26.39 14.46
C PRO A 33 34.85 -27.75 14.80
N ILE A 34 35.36 -28.44 15.84
CA ILE A 34 34.90 -29.77 16.21
C ILE A 34 33.56 -29.73 16.93
N PHE A 35 33.42 -28.82 17.91
CA PHE A 35 32.22 -28.73 18.77
C PHE A 35 31.26 -27.65 18.34
N ASN A 36 31.70 -26.54 17.77
CA ASN A 36 30.87 -25.42 17.33
C ASN A 36 31.01 -25.17 15.82
N ARG A 37 30.17 -25.86 15.05
CA ARG A 37 30.11 -25.70 13.58
C ARG A 37 29.14 -24.60 13.15
N ASN A 38 28.90 -23.62 14.01
CA ASN A 38 27.95 -22.53 13.75
C ASN A 38 26.50 -23.00 13.49
N GLN A 39 26.13 -24.16 14.01
CA GLN A 39 24.86 -24.84 13.74
C GLN A 39 23.65 -23.97 14.14
N GLY A 40 23.78 -23.21 15.25
CA GLY A 40 22.75 -22.30 15.71
C GLY A 40 22.45 -21.17 14.71
N ASN A 41 23.49 -20.53 14.20
CA ASN A 41 23.31 -19.45 13.22
C ASN A 41 22.82 -19.97 11.85
N ILE A 42 23.25 -21.17 11.46
CA ILE A 42 22.74 -21.82 10.23
C ILE A 42 21.25 -22.13 10.37
N LYS A 43 20.84 -22.66 11.53
CA LYS A 43 19.42 -22.92 11.81
C LYS A 43 18.61 -21.63 11.88
N ALA A 44 19.13 -20.59 12.54
CA ALA A 44 18.50 -19.27 12.58
C ALA A 44 18.34 -18.65 11.19
N ALA A 45 19.38 -18.72 10.33
CA ALA A 45 19.31 -18.24 8.95
C ALA A 45 18.26 -19.00 8.12
N LYS A 46 18.18 -20.32 8.27
CA LYS A 46 17.16 -21.13 7.60
C LYS A 46 15.73 -20.74 8.05
N LEU A 47 15.53 -20.51 9.34
CA LEU A 47 14.25 -20.07 9.87
C LEU A 47 13.90 -18.66 9.39
N ALA A 48 14.88 -17.75 9.29
CA ALA A 48 14.69 -16.41 8.74
C ALA A 48 14.23 -16.46 7.27
N ILE A 49 14.81 -17.35 6.46
CA ILE A 49 14.35 -17.55 5.07
C ILE A 49 12.92 -18.04 5.01
N LEU A 50 12.55 -19.01 5.85
CA LEU A 50 11.17 -19.50 5.91
C LEU A 50 10.20 -18.39 6.38
N GLN A 51 10.61 -17.59 7.36
CA GLN A 51 9.83 -16.44 7.84
C GLN A 51 9.63 -15.41 6.73
N SER A 52 10.69 -15.09 5.97
CA SER A 52 10.59 -14.15 4.85
C SER A 52 9.63 -14.65 3.77
N GLY A 53 9.64 -15.95 3.46
CA GLY A 53 8.70 -16.54 2.50
C GLY A 53 7.25 -16.49 2.99
N GLN A 54 7.00 -16.70 4.28
CA GLN A 54 5.65 -16.54 4.86
C GLN A 54 5.21 -15.06 4.86
N GLN A 55 6.14 -14.15 5.12
CA GLN A 55 5.85 -12.72 5.07
C GLN A 55 5.48 -12.26 3.65
N GLU A 56 6.22 -12.71 2.64
CA GLU A 56 5.91 -12.44 1.23
C GLU A 56 4.51 -12.93 0.85
N ALA A 57 4.17 -14.17 1.20
CA ALA A 57 2.84 -14.73 0.94
C ALA A 57 1.72 -13.94 1.65
N TYR A 58 1.98 -13.49 2.87
CA TYR A 58 1.04 -12.66 3.63
C TYR A 58 0.82 -11.29 2.96
N GLU A 59 1.90 -10.63 2.55
CA GLU A 59 1.83 -9.32 1.89
C GLU A 59 1.12 -9.41 0.54
N GLN A 60 1.38 -10.47 -0.23
CA GLN A 60 0.66 -10.74 -1.46
C GLN A 60 -0.85 -10.89 -1.22
N GLN A 61 -1.23 -11.71 -0.25
CA GLN A 61 -2.64 -11.91 0.09
C GLN A 61 -3.29 -10.62 0.60
N GLN A 62 -2.55 -9.80 1.35
CA GLN A 62 -3.04 -8.52 1.82
C GLN A 62 -3.29 -7.56 0.64
N ALA A 63 -2.38 -7.46 -0.32
CA ALA A 63 -2.54 -6.64 -1.51
C ALA A 63 -3.74 -7.09 -2.37
N GLU A 64 -3.91 -8.40 -2.55
CA GLU A 64 -5.07 -8.96 -3.26
C GLU A 64 -6.39 -8.61 -2.57
N ASN A 65 -6.46 -8.73 -1.25
CA ASN A 65 -7.65 -8.38 -0.46
C ASN A 65 -7.95 -6.87 -0.48
N GLU A 66 -6.92 -6.04 -0.44
CA GLU A 66 -7.05 -4.59 -0.55
C GLU A 66 -7.62 -4.20 -1.90
N LEU A 67 -7.05 -4.72 -2.98
CA LEU A 67 -7.54 -4.49 -4.33
C LEU A 67 -9.01 -4.94 -4.49
N TYR A 68 -9.36 -6.12 -4.01
CA TYR A 68 -10.74 -6.61 -4.01
C TYR A 68 -11.69 -5.67 -3.26
N THR A 69 -11.26 -5.16 -2.11
CA THR A 69 -12.04 -4.22 -1.29
C THR A 69 -12.26 -2.90 -2.02
N CYS A 70 -11.22 -2.36 -2.68
CA CYS A 70 -11.33 -1.15 -3.47
C CYS A 70 -12.28 -1.33 -4.66
N TYR A 71 -12.22 -2.46 -5.37
CA TYR A 71 -13.17 -2.77 -6.43
C TYR A 71 -14.62 -2.88 -5.93
N ALA A 72 -14.84 -3.51 -4.78
CA ALA A 72 -16.18 -3.61 -4.19
C ALA A 72 -16.75 -2.24 -3.83
N ARG A 73 -15.93 -1.34 -3.30
CA ARG A 73 -16.33 0.05 -3.01
C ARG A 73 -16.64 0.82 -4.28
N LEU A 74 -15.81 0.69 -5.31
CA LEU A 74 -16.03 1.32 -6.60
C LEU A 74 -17.37 0.88 -7.21
N ASP A 75 -17.62 -0.42 -7.25
CA ASP A 75 -18.88 -0.96 -7.77
C ASP A 75 -20.11 -0.45 -6.97
N GLN A 76 -19.98 -0.37 -5.65
CA GLN A 76 -21.02 0.21 -4.80
C GLN A 76 -21.23 1.69 -5.10
N ALA A 77 -20.17 2.49 -5.21
CA ALA A 77 -20.26 3.91 -5.52
C ALA A 77 -20.92 4.16 -6.90
N ILE A 78 -20.52 3.38 -7.91
CA ILE A 78 -21.11 3.46 -9.24
C ILE A 78 -22.58 3.08 -9.21
N ARG A 79 -22.98 2.02 -8.52
CA ARG A 79 -24.38 1.63 -8.40
C ARG A 79 -25.21 2.72 -7.72
N LEU A 80 -24.69 3.29 -6.64
CA LEU A 80 -25.37 4.37 -5.92
C LEU A 80 -25.53 5.61 -6.80
N TYR A 81 -24.47 6.01 -7.51
CA TYR A 81 -24.53 7.13 -8.44
C TYR A 81 -25.53 6.88 -9.57
N ARG A 82 -25.55 5.68 -10.17
CA ARG A 82 -26.47 5.30 -11.25
C ARG A 82 -27.93 5.14 -10.79
N SER A 83 -28.16 4.73 -9.53
CA SER A 83 -29.49 4.62 -8.96
C SER A 83 -30.11 5.99 -8.64
N THR A 84 -29.27 7.02 -8.55
CA THR A 84 -29.74 8.39 -8.39
C THR A 84 -30.27 8.88 -9.74
N ASP A 85 -31.50 9.39 -9.75
CA ASP A 85 -32.14 9.87 -10.97
C ASP A 85 -31.42 11.12 -11.51
N LEU A 86 -30.50 10.89 -12.44
CA LEU A 86 -29.70 11.94 -13.07
C LEU A 86 -30.54 12.84 -14.01
N SER A 87 -31.73 12.40 -14.38
CA SER A 87 -32.67 13.23 -15.19
C SER A 87 -33.06 14.47 -14.41
N LEU A 88 -33.23 14.34 -13.09
CA LEU A 88 -33.48 15.47 -12.21
C LEU A 88 -32.37 16.53 -12.25
N ALA A 89 -31.11 16.12 -12.38
CA ALA A 89 -29.98 17.06 -12.42
C ALA A 89 -30.00 17.96 -13.66
N GLY A 90 -30.42 17.44 -14.81
CA GLY A 90 -30.58 18.21 -16.03
C GLY A 90 -31.78 19.17 -16.00
N ASP A 91 -32.84 18.80 -15.29
CA ASP A 91 -34.07 19.57 -15.19
C ASP A 91 -34.07 20.56 -14.01
N PHE A 92 -33.14 20.44 -13.07
CA PHE A 92 -33.08 21.35 -11.91
C PHE A 92 -32.95 22.84 -12.28
N SER A 93 -32.21 23.17 -13.33
CA SER A 93 -32.12 24.56 -13.79
C SER A 93 -33.48 25.08 -14.26
N LYS A 94 -34.24 24.27 -14.99
CA LYS A 94 -35.58 24.59 -15.46
C LYS A 94 -36.57 24.70 -14.34
N ILE A 95 -36.50 23.77 -13.37
CA ILE A 95 -37.37 23.80 -12.18
C ILE A 95 -37.12 25.08 -11.38
N LEU A 96 -35.86 25.43 -11.15
CA LEU A 96 -35.48 26.65 -10.42
C LEU A 96 -35.94 27.91 -11.16
N GLU A 97 -35.81 27.93 -12.49
CA GLU A 97 -36.33 29.03 -13.29
C GLU A 97 -37.85 29.15 -13.19
N GLY A 98 -38.61 28.04 -13.25
CA GLY A 98 -40.03 27.98 -13.02
C GLY A 98 -40.41 28.46 -11.61
N VAL A 99 -39.71 28.02 -10.57
CA VAL A 99 -39.94 28.47 -9.18
C VAL A 99 -39.67 29.96 -9.03
N ASN A 100 -38.60 30.50 -9.65
CA ASN A 100 -38.32 31.94 -9.67
C ASN A 100 -39.43 32.74 -10.36
N GLN A 101 -39.95 32.23 -11.49
CA GLN A 101 -41.05 32.85 -12.20
C GLN A 101 -42.34 32.88 -11.36
N SER A 102 -42.74 31.75 -10.78
CA SER A 102 -43.90 31.64 -9.90
C SER A 102 -43.81 32.58 -8.69
N PHE A 103 -42.62 32.72 -8.10
CA PHE A 103 -42.39 33.67 -7.00
C PHE A 103 -42.57 35.12 -7.47
N ARG A 104 -42.03 35.50 -8.65
CA ARG A 104 -42.21 36.85 -9.23
C ARG A 104 -43.65 37.16 -9.56
N GLN A 105 -44.42 36.16 -9.97
CA GLN A 105 -45.86 36.27 -10.28
C GLN A 105 -46.70 36.27 -9.01
N ARG A 106 -46.11 36.06 -7.84
CA ARG A 106 -46.79 35.94 -6.53
C ARG A 106 -47.67 34.70 -6.41
N ASP A 107 -47.44 33.67 -7.23
CA ASP A 107 -48.17 32.40 -7.20
C ASP A 107 -47.70 31.50 -6.05
N ILE A 108 -46.52 31.73 -5.55
CA ILE A 108 -45.95 31.07 -4.36
C ILE A 108 -45.48 32.08 -3.33
N SER A 109 -45.55 31.69 -2.05
CA SER A 109 -45.06 32.48 -0.93
C SER A 109 -43.52 32.47 -0.83
N LEU A 110 -42.96 33.41 -0.09
CA LEU A 110 -41.50 33.42 0.20
C LEU A 110 -41.03 32.13 0.92
N LEU A 111 -41.88 31.59 1.79
CA LEU A 111 -41.57 30.36 2.52
C LEU A 111 -41.44 29.17 1.54
N GLU A 112 -42.41 29.00 0.68
CA GLU A 112 -42.38 27.96 -0.36
C GLU A 112 -41.20 28.13 -1.30
N PHE A 113 -40.85 29.35 -1.70
CA PHE A 113 -39.67 29.64 -2.51
C PHE A 113 -38.38 29.21 -1.80
N ILE A 114 -38.24 29.51 -0.52
CA ILE A 114 -37.04 29.12 0.29
C ILE A 114 -36.99 27.59 0.39
N ASP A 115 -38.11 26.92 0.67
CA ASP A 115 -38.17 25.45 0.77
C ASP A 115 -37.74 24.77 -0.54
N TYR A 116 -38.21 25.25 -1.68
CA TYR A 116 -37.77 24.76 -3.00
C TYR A 116 -36.28 24.99 -3.23
N TYR A 117 -35.77 26.18 -2.88
CA TYR A 117 -34.37 26.53 -3.05
C TYR A 117 -33.44 25.68 -2.18
N GLU A 118 -33.81 25.46 -0.93
CA GLU A 118 -33.05 24.59 -0.01
C GLU A 118 -33.06 23.14 -0.47
N SER A 119 -34.19 22.63 -0.92
CA SER A 119 -34.32 21.28 -1.49
C SER A 119 -33.41 21.12 -2.72
N TYR A 120 -33.45 22.10 -3.64
CA TYR A 120 -32.57 22.15 -4.80
C TYR A 120 -31.07 22.11 -4.40
N LYS A 121 -30.70 23.01 -3.49
CA LYS A 121 -29.31 23.10 -3.00
C LYS A 121 -28.83 21.79 -2.39
N THR A 122 -29.62 21.20 -1.51
CA THR A 122 -29.31 19.95 -0.82
C THR A 122 -29.14 18.80 -1.82
N THR A 123 -30.06 18.69 -2.78
CA THR A 123 -30.00 17.65 -3.81
C THR A 123 -28.77 17.83 -4.73
N SER A 124 -28.46 19.07 -5.14
CA SER A 124 -27.30 19.36 -5.96
C SER A 124 -25.96 19.04 -5.24
N LEU A 125 -25.89 19.37 -3.96
CA LEU A 125 -24.72 19.02 -3.14
C LEU A 125 -24.57 17.50 -3.03
N ARG A 126 -25.67 16.78 -2.78
CA ARG A 126 -25.64 15.32 -2.69
C ARG A 126 -25.18 14.68 -4.00
N LEU A 127 -25.63 15.18 -5.15
CA LEU A 127 -25.20 14.67 -6.45
C LEU A 127 -23.70 14.88 -6.68
N ASN A 128 -23.17 16.05 -6.31
CA ASN A 128 -21.74 16.33 -6.38
C ASN A 128 -20.93 15.43 -5.45
N ASP A 129 -21.44 15.16 -4.25
CA ASP A 129 -20.80 14.22 -3.32
C ASP A 129 -20.74 12.81 -3.89
N LEU A 130 -21.83 12.32 -4.48
CA LEU A 130 -21.83 11.00 -5.14
C LEU A 130 -20.83 10.92 -6.30
N LYS A 131 -20.72 11.98 -7.11
CA LYS A 131 -19.68 12.06 -8.16
C LYS A 131 -18.28 11.98 -7.57
N ARG A 132 -18.04 12.72 -6.50
CA ARG A 132 -16.75 12.73 -5.82
C ARG A 132 -16.43 11.35 -5.24
N GLU A 133 -17.41 10.67 -4.61
CA GLU A 133 -17.24 9.31 -4.08
C GLU A 133 -16.82 8.32 -5.18
N VAL A 134 -17.41 8.39 -6.37
CA VAL A 134 -17.00 7.54 -7.52
C VAL A 134 -15.58 7.84 -7.95
N LEU A 135 -15.20 9.13 -8.10
CA LEU A 135 -13.84 9.51 -8.51
C LEU A 135 -12.80 9.10 -7.46
N GLN A 136 -13.12 9.25 -6.18
CA GLN A 136 -12.24 8.79 -5.10
C GLN A 136 -12.05 7.27 -5.12
N ALA A 137 -13.14 6.51 -5.33
CA ALA A 137 -13.06 5.07 -5.43
C ALA A 137 -12.26 4.59 -6.67
N PHE A 138 -12.27 5.33 -7.79
CA PHE A 138 -11.39 5.06 -8.94
C PHE A 138 -9.92 5.22 -8.55
N GLU A 139 -9.57 6.31 -7.87
CA GLU A 139 -8.21 6.55 -7.42
C GLU A 139 -7.73 5.50 -6.40
N GLU A 140 -8.61 5.08 -5.48
CA GLU A 140 -8.27 4.01 -4.53
C GLU A 140 -7.91 2.72 -5.26
N VAL A 141 -8.62 2.37 -6.35
CA VAL A 141 -8.30 1.19 -7.17
C VAL A 141 -6.98 1.37 -7.91
N ASN A 142 -6.71 2.55 -8.50
CA ASN A 142 -5.44 2.84 -9.17
C ASN A 142 -4.26 2.72 -8.20
N ILE A 143 -4.40 3.26 -6.99
CA ILE A 143 -3.37 3.18 -5.94
C ILE A 143 -3.15 1.73 -5.52
N ALA A 144 -4.23 0.97 -5.26
CA ALA A 144 -4.13 -0.43 -4.83
C ALA A 144 -3.55 -1.34 -5.93
N ALA A 145 -3.80 -1.03 -7.20
CA ALA A 145 -3.24 -1.75 -8.35
C ALA A 145 -1.78 -1.37 -8.64
N GLY A 146 -1.30 -0.22 -8.14
CA GLY A 146 0.01 0.32 -8.46
C GLY A 146 0.15 0.86 -9.89
N GLU A 147 -0.95 0.99 -10.61
CA GLU A 147 -0.98 1.50 -11.99
C GLU A 147 -2.30 2.24 -12.28
N ASN A 148 -2.28 3.12 -13.27
CA ASN A 148 -3.47 3.86 -13.70
C ASN A 148 -4.35 2.96 -14.59
N LEU A 149 -5.24 2.19 -13.97
CA LEU A 149 -6.23 1.36 -14.67
C LEU A 149 -7.37 2.20 -15.25
N PHE A 150 -7.69 3.33 -14.61
CA PHE A 150 -8.74 4.25 -15.01
C PHE A 150 -8.15 5.63 -15.25
N THR A 151 -8.46 6.20 -16.44
CA THR A 151 -8.12 7.59 -16.80
C THR A 151 -9.45 8.33 -17.00
N TYR A 152 -9.53 9.59 -16.53
CA TYR A 152 -10.75 10.44 -16.65
C TYR A 152 -10.87 11.05 -18.05
#